data_9da59cd5458152752a7560df5f6c7621
#
_entry.id   9da59cd5458152752a7560df5f6c7621
#
_cell.length_a   1.000
_cell.length_b   1.000
_cell.length_c   1.000
_cell.angle_alpha   90.00
_cell.angle_beta   90.00
_cell.angle_gamma   90.00
#
_symmetry.space_group_name_H-M   'P 1'
#
loop_
_entity.id
_entity.type
_entity.pdbx_description
1 polymer ?
#
loop_
_entity_poly.entity_id
_entity_poly.type
_entity_poly.pdbx_seq_one_letter_code
_entity_poly.pdbx_strand_id
1 'polypeptide(L)'
;MSRPEAVICHPVRTAIGTYNGALKTTPAVELGAVAIRECLRRSGLAPEALDSVVMGNVIQAGNKMNPARQAAIHGGVPVDKPALTVNRVCGSGAQAVASAAMEIWLGLAHAVVAGGCENMDLAPYLMPGARWGYRMGDGQIYDAM
;
A
#
# COMPACT_ATOMS: atom_id res chain seq x y z
N MET A 1 -8.39 -26.57 19.29
CA MET A 1 -7.41 -25.52 19.64
C MET A 1 -8.12 -24.17 19.52
N SER A 2 -7.99 -23.27 20.51
CA SER A 2 -8.55 -21.92 20.40
C SER A 2 -7.82 -21.15 19.32
N ARG A 3 -8.56 -20.39 18.51
CA ARG A 3 -7.98 -19.49 17.50
C ARG A 3 -7.19 -18.39 18.24
N PRO A 4 -5.97 -18.01 17.78
CA PRO A 4 -5.27 -16.88 18.37
C PRO A 4 -6.09 -15.60 18.20
N GLU A 5 -6.04 -14.72 19.18
CA GLU A 5 -6.71 -13.43 19.12
C GLU A 5 -5.84 -12.46 18.29
N ALA A 6 -6.46 -11.77 17.32
CA ALA A 6 -5.82 -10.70 16.57
C ALA A 6 -6.26 -9.35 17.13
N VAL A 7 -5.31 -8.50 17.49
CA VAL A 7 -5.56 -7.16 18.03
C VAL A 7 -4.98 -6.10 17.10
N ILE A 8 -5.62 -4.93 17.05
CA ILE A 8 -5.14 -3.78 16.29
C ILE A 8 -4.47 -2.80 17.24
N CYS A 9 -3.21 -2.46 16.96
CA CYS A 9 -2.40 -1.59 17.79
C CYS A 9 -1.85 -0.41 16.97
N HIS A 10 -1.63 0.71 17.68
CA HIS A 10 -0.90 1.88 17.17
C HIS A 10 -1.37 2.40 15.81
N PRO A 11 -2.67 2.69 15.63
CA PRO A 11 -3.17 3.24 14.37
C PRO A 11 -2.57 4.62 14.12
N VAL A 12 -2.13 4.84 12.89
CA VAL A 12 -1.56 6.11 12.43
C VAL A 12 -2.06 6.45 11.04
N ARG A 13 -2.05 7.72 10.70
CA ARG A 13 -2.33 8.20 9.36
C ARG A 13 -1.52 9.45 9.05
N THR A 14 -1.33 9.73 7.77
CA THR A 14 -0.89 11.03 7.28
C THR A 14 -2.06 12.04 7.30
N ALA A 15 -1.77 13.30 7.02
CA ALA A 15 -2.82 14.24 6.64
C ALA A 15 -3.57 13.73 5.39
N ILE A 16 -4.85 14.06 5.28
CA ILE A 16 -5.63 13.82 4.06
C ILE A 16 -5.45 15.05 3.17
N GLY A 17 -4.92 14.83 1.97
CA GLY A 17 -4.75 15.88 0.96
C GLY A 17 -6.07 16.20 0.27
N THR A 18 -6.15 17.42 -0.25
CA THR A 18 -7.20 17.84 -1.19
C THR A 18 -6.67 17.73 -2.62
N TYR A 19 -7.57 17.62 -3.59
CA TYR A 19 -7.20 17.62 -5.01
C TYR A 19 -6.34 18.87 -5.33
N ASN A 20 -5.25 18.64 -6.05
CA ASN A 20 -4.25 19.66 -6.39
C ASN A 20 -3.65 20.40 -5.18
N GLY A 21 -3.70 19.79 -4.00
CA GLY A 21 -3.25 20.37 -2.74
C GLY A 21 -1.77 20.08 -2.42
N ALA A 22 -1.41 20.26 -1.14
CA ALA A 22 -0.02 20.16 -0.67
C ALA A 22 0.63 18.78 -0.89
N LEU A 23 -0.16 17.70 -0.96
CA LEU A 23 0.34 16.34 -1.16
C LEU A 23 0.29 15.88 -2.61
N LYS A 24 -0.13 16.73 -3.55
CA LYS A 24 -0.36 16.34 -4.96
C LYS A 24 0.82 15.65 -5.65
N THR A 25 2.04 15.99 -5.29
CA THR A 25 3.26 15.43 -5.88
C THR A 25 3.91 14.35 -5.04
N THR A 26 3.34 13.99 -3.89
CA THR A 26 3.89 12.97 -3.00
C THR A 26 3.43 11.60 -3.43
N PRO A 27 4.31 10.68 -3.86
CA PRO A 27 3.92 9.34 -4.26
C PRO A 27 3.15 8.59 -3.17
N ALA A 28 2.13 7.80 -3.55
CA ALA A 28 1.35 7.01 -2.61
C ALA A 28 2.24 6.10 -1.73
N VAL A 29 3.27 5.52 -2.32
CA VAL A 29 4.23 4.66 -1.60
C VAL A 29 4.99 5.41 -0.50
N GLU A 30 5.31 6.70 -0.70
CA GLU A 30 5.97 7.52 0.32
C GLU A 30 5.01 7.87 1.47
N LEU A 31 3.75 8.15 1.16
CA LEU A 31 2.71 8.34 2.20
C LEU A 31 2.56 7.06 3.04
N GLY A 32 2.52 5.91 2.39
CA GLY A 32 2.50 4.60 3.05
C GLY A 32 3.74 4.36 3.91
N ALA A 33 4.92 4.67 3.39
CA ALA A 33 6.18 4.52 4.11
C ALA A 33 6.25 5.36 5.40
N VAL A 34 5.78 6.60 5.34
CA VAL A 34 5.70 7.49 6.52
C VAL A 34 4.79 6.88 7.58
N ALA A 35 3.62 6.35 7.18
CA ALA A 35 2.70 5.72 8.11
C ALA A 35 3.29 4.43 8.72
N ILE A 36 3.92 3.58 7.91
CA ILE A 36 4.58 2.36 8.38
C ILE A 36 5.68 2.70 9.40
N ARG A 37 6.55 3.62 9.07
CA ARG A 37 7.65 4.06 9.97
C ARG A 37 7.13 4.58 11.30
N GLU A 38 6.10 5.40 11.28
CA GLU A 38 5.52 5.95 12.50
C GLU A 38 4.77 4.89 13.32
N CYS A 39 4.09 3.95 12.66
CA CYS A 39 3.45 2.81 13.32
C CYS A 39 4.49 1.96 14.06
N LEU A 40 5.59 1.60 13.41
CA LEU A 40 6.70 0.87 14.03
C LEU A 40 7.30 1.63 15.20
N ARG A 41 7.59 2.92 15.02
CA ARG A 41 8.12 3.77 16.08
C ARG A 41 7.21 3.80 17.34
N ARG A 42 5.89 3.91 17.14
CA ARG A 42 4.93 3.95 18.27
C ARG A 42 4.75 2.59 18.93
N SER A 43 4.81 1.52 18.15
CA SER A 43 4.65 0.17 18.68
C SER A 43 5.85 -0.27 19.51
N GLY A 44 7.02 0.30 19.29
CA GLY A 44 8.28 -0.19 19.86
C GLY A 44 8.71 -1.56 19.34
N LEU A 45 8.00 -2.09 18.34
CA LEU A 45 8.34 -3.36 17.72
C LEU A 45 9.56 -3.18 16.81
N ALA A 46 10.55 -4.03 16.99
CA ALA A 46 11.68 -4.08 16.06
C ALA A 46 11.19 -4.50 14.67
N PRO A 47 11.60 -3.82 13.57
CA PRO A 47 11.16 -4.16 12.23
C PRO A 47 11.40 -5.63 11.84
N GLU A 48 12.44 -6.23 12.39
CA GLU A 48 12.81 -7.64 12.19
C GLU A 48 11.78 -8.62 12.76
N ALA A 49 11.01 -8.18 13.76
CA ALA A 49 9.95 -8.97 14.38
C ALA A 49 8.63 -8.98 13.60
N LEU A 50 8.54 -8.19 12.51
CA LEU A 50 7.41 -8.30 11.59
C LEU A 50 7.51 -9.59 10.78
N ASP A 51 6.36 -10.16 10.48
CA ASP A 51 6.25 -11.33 9.60
C ASP A 51 5.81 -10.92 8.18
N SER A 52 4.95 -9.89 8.06
CA SER A 52 4.35 -9.50 6.78
C SER A 52 3.89 -8.03 6.78
N VAL A 53 3.69 -7.49 5.58
CA VAL A 53 3.07 -6.18 5.36
C VAL A 53 1.94 -6.33 4.34
N VAL A 54 0.73 -5.89 4.67
CA VAL A 54 -0.40 -5.87 3.74
C VAL A 54 -0.92 -4.46 3.57
N MET A 55 -0.88 -3.92 2.35
CA MET A 55 -1.34 -2.56 2.06
C MET A 55 -2.37 -2.56 0.93
N GLY A 56 -3.45 -1.80 1.14
CA GLY A 56 -4.40 -1.46 0.10
C GLY A 56 -3.87 -0.37 -0.83
N ASN A 57 -4.01 -0.55 -2.13
CA ASN A 57 -3.79 0.49 -3.13
C ASN A 57 -4.66 0.20 -4.34
N VAL A 58 -5.44 1.17 -4.78
CA VAL A 58 -6.44 1.03 -5.84
C VAL A 58 -5.84 1.33 -7.20
N ILE A 59 -5.31 2.55 -7.36
CA ILE A 59 -4.73 3.01 -8.62
C ILE A 59 -3.24 2.69 -8.60
N GLN A 60 -2.91 1.47 -9.03
CA GLN A 60 -1.52 1.00 -9.01
C GLN A 60 -0.71 1.46 -10.23
N ALA A 61 -1.39 1.86 -11.29
CA ALA A 61 -0.73 2.47 -12.45
C ALA A 61 0.10 3.69 -12.03
N GLY A 62 1.35 3.77 -12.50
CA GLY A 62 2.29 4.79 -12.09
C GLY A 62 3.05 4.51 -10.78
N ASN A 63 2.56 3.64 -9.91
CA ASN A 63 3.22 3.25 -8.66
C ASN A 63 4.20 2.08 -8.83
N LYS A 64 4.50 1.67 -10.07
CA LYS A 64 5.33 0.49 -10.37
C LYS A 64 4.72 -0.81 -9.80
N MET A 65 5.56 -1.81 -9.56
CA MET A 65 5.10 -3.11 -9.07
C MET A 65 5.06 -3.14 -7.54
N ASN A 66 3.98 -3.72 -7.00
CA ASN A 66 3.76 -3.95 -5.58
C ASN A 66 4.00 -2.71 -4.69
N PRO A 67 3.08 -1.73 -4.68
CA PRO A 67 3.19 -0.55 -3.83
C PRO A 67 3.38 -0.87 -2.33
N ALA A 68 2.77 -1.93 -1.82
CA ALA A 68 2.99 -2.38 -0.43
C ALA A 68 4.45 -2.71 -0.16
N ARG A 69 5.11 -3.40 -1.09
CA ARG A 69 6.53 -3.75 -0.98
C ARG A 69 7.40 -2.51 -0.95
N GLN A 70 7.15 -1.54 -1.83
CA GLN A 70 7.90 -0.30 -1.87
C GLN A 70 7.70 0.49 -0.57
N ALA A 71 6.45 0.66 -0.12
CA ALA A 71 6.14 1.36 1.12
C ALA A 71 6.79 0.67 2.34
N ALA A 72 6.81 -0.66 2.39
CA ALA A 72 7.47 -1.43 3.44
C ALA A 72 8.97 -1.12 3.51
N ILE A 73 9.69 -1.24 2.39
CA ILE A 73 11.13 -1.00 2.33
C ILE A 73 11.46 0.47 2.69
N HIS A 74 10.76 1.43 2.08
CA HIS A 74 10.94 2.86 2.40
C HIS A 74 10.53 3.18 3.84
N GLY A 75 9.63 2.40 4.43
CA GLY A 75 9.20 2.49 5.83
C GLY A 75 10.18 1.90 6.84
N GLY A 76 11.23 1.21 6.38
CA GLY A 76 12.26 0.60 7.24
C GLY A 76 12.01 -0.87 7.58
N VAL A 77 11.10 -1.54 6.88
CA VAL A 77 10.89 -2.99 7.03
C VAL A 77 12.01 -3.74 6.30
N PRO A 78 12.60 -4.79 6.91
CA PRO A 78 13.68 -5.57 6.29
C PRO A 78 13.28 -6.22 4.96
N VAL A 79 14.27 -6.43 4.10
CA VAL A 79 14.07 -6.94 2.74
C VAL A 79 13.62 -8.40 2.68
N ASP A 80 13.81 -9.17 3.71
CA ASP A 80 13.37 -10.56 3.83
C ASP A 80 11.87 -10.69 4.17
N LYS A 81 11.20 -9.61 4.58
CA LYS A 81 9.78 -9.64 4.95
C LYS A 81 8.90 -9.53 3.71
N PRO A 82 7.92 -10.41 3.51
CA PRO A 82 6.99 -10.35 2.39
C PRO A 82 6.06 -9.14 2.50
N ALA A 83 5.55 -8.69 1.35
CA ALA A 83 4.55 -7.64 1.30
C ALA A 83 3.51 -7.92 0.21
N LEU A 84 2.24 -7.70 0.53
CA LEU A 84 1.09 -7.92 -0.34
C LEU A 84 0.34 -6.61 -0.57
N THR A 85 0.12 -6.28 -1.83
CA THR A 85 -0.81 -5.20 -2.20
C THR A 85 -2.17 -5.81 -2.53
N VAL A 86 -3.22 -5.32 -1.86
CA VAL A 86 -4.60 -5.74 -2.10
C VAL A 86 -5.41 -4.62 -2.73
N ASN A 87 -6.32 -4.98 -3.63
CA ASN A 87 -7.24 -4.05 -4.24
C ASN A 87 -8.68 -4.58 -4.13
N ARG A 88 -9.49 -3.86 -3.39
CA ARG A 88 -10.93 -4.04 -3.25
C ARG A 88 -11.62 -2.67 -3.38
N VAL A 89 -11.15 -1.88 -4.33
CA VAL A 89 -11.57 -0.49 -4.54
C VAL A 89 -11.53 0.29 -3.20
N CYS A 90 -12.52 1.08 -2.86
CA CYS A 90 -12.54 1.89 -1.62
C CYS A 90 -12.40 1.07 -0.32
N GLY A 91 -12.64 -0.24 -0.38
CA GLY A 91 -12.50 -1.17 0.74
C GLY A 91 -11.09 -1.76 0.91
N SER A 92 -10.10 -1.34 0.12
CA SER A 92 -8.77 -1.98 0.10
C SER A 92 -8.04 -1.91 1.44
N GLY A 93 -8.10 -0.77 2.13
CA GLY A 93 -7.49 -0.64 3.46
C GLY A 93 -8.12 -1.57 4.50
N ALA A 94 -9.45 -1.65 4.53
CA ALA A 94 -10.16 -2.59 5.39
C ALA A 94 -9.85 -4.05 5.02
N GLN A 95 -9.73 -4.35 3.71
CA GLN A 95 -9.32 -5.68 3.26
C GLN A 95 -7.90 -6.02 3.72
N ALA A 96 -6.97 -5.07 3.71
CA ALA A 96 -5.62 -5.29 4.21
C ALA A 96 -5.62 -5.70 5.69
N VAL A 97 -6.42 -5.03 6.53
CA VAL A 97 -6.59 -5.40 7.94
C VAL A 97 -7.19 -6.79 8.09
N ALA A 98 -8.24 -7.11 7.31
CA ALA A 98 -8.85 -8.44 7.34
C ALA A 98 -7.87 -9.54 6.91
N SER A 99 -7.07 -9.30 5.87
CA SER A 99 -6.05 -10.24 5.39
C SER A 99 -4.97 -10.47 6.44
N ALA A 100 -4.47 -9.42 7.08
CA ALA A 100 -3.50 -9.53 8.17
C ALA A 100 -4.06 -10.32 9.37
N ALA A 101 -5.30 -10.08 9.75
CA ALA A 101 -5.96 -10.86 10.80
C ALA A 101 -6.07 -12.34 10.43
N MET A 102 -6.34 -12.66 9.17
CA MET A 102 -6.37 -14.04 8.70
C MET A 102 -5.00 -14.71 8.78
N GLU A 103 -3.91 -14.01 8.43
CA GLU A 103 -2.55 -14.55 8.59
C GLU A 103 -2.27 -14.92 10.05
N ILE A 104 -2.66 -14.07 11.01
CA ILE A 104 -2.51 -14.32 12.45
C ILE A 104 -3.40 -15.50 12.89
N TRP A 105 -4.66 -15.53 12.49
CA TRP A 105 -5.60 -16.60 12.87
C TRP A 105 -5.21 -17.98 12.34
N LEU A 106 -4.49 -18.02 11.21
CA LEU A 106 -3.98 -19.24 10.63
C LEU A 106 -2.61 -19.65 11.19
N GLY A 107 -2.02 -18.84 12.06
CA GLY A 107 -0.69 -19.08 12.63
C GLY A 107 0.45 -18.88 11.62
N LEU A 108 0.20 -18.15 10.54
CA LEU A 108 1.20 -17.82 9.52
C LEU A 108 2.03 -16.59 9.91
N ALA A 109 1.51 -15.75 10.80
CA ALA A 109 2.15 -14.55 11.27
C ALA A 109 1.78 -14.27 12.73
N HIS A 110 2.65 -13.54 13.43
CA HIS A 110 2.41 -13.02 14.80
C HIS A 110 2.26 -11.50 14.78
N ALA A 111 2.96 -10.81 13.87
CA ALA A 111 2.92 -9.37 13.73
C ALA A 111 2.89 -8.96 12.25
N VAL A 112 1.84 -8.21 11.88
CA VAL A 112 1.63 -7.75 10.51
C VAL A 112 1.33 -6.26 10.51
N VAL A 113 1.99 -5.51 9.65
CA VAL A 113 1.57 -4.13 9.34
C VAL A 113 0.48 -4.17 8.29
N ALA A 114 -0.68 -3.59 8.61
CA ALA A 114 -1.82 -3.52 7.71
C ALA A 114 -2.31 -2.10 7.52
N GLY A 115 -2.61 -1.70 6.31
CA GLY A 115 -3.09 -0.34 6.03
C GLY A 115 -3.41 -0.11 4.56
N GLY A 116 -3.19 1.11 4.10
CA GLY A 116 -3.34 1.48 2.70
C GLY A 116 -2.68 2.82 2.40
N CYS A 117 -2.45 3.07 1.14
CA CYS A 117 -1.94 4.34 0.65
C CYS A 117 -2.53 4.64 -0.72
N GLU A 118 -2.79 5.92 -0.99
CA GLU A 118 -3.33 6.37 -2.26
C GLU A 118 -2.93 7.81 -2.53
N ASN A 119 -2.66 8.15 -3.78
CA ASN A 119 -2.62 9.52 -4.25
C ASN A 119 -3.26 9.61 -5.63
N MET A 120 -4.50 10.09 -5.68
CA MET A 120 -5.27 10.19 -6.91
C MET A 120 -4.81 11.34 -7.81
N ASP A 121 -4.14 12.36 -7.27
CA ASP A 121 -3.53 13.43 -8.08
C ASP A 121 -2.41 12.91 -9.00
N LEU A 122 -1.79 11.79 -8.64
CA LEU A 122 -0.75 11.14 -9.43
C LEU A 122 -1.26 9.97 -10.28
N ALA A 123 -2.58 9.78 -10.36
CA ALA A 123 -3.15 8.80 -11.28
C ALA A 123 -2.76 9.15 -12.73
N PRO A 124 -2.12 8.25 -13.49
CA PRO A 124 -1.66 8.57 -14.82
C PRO A 124 -2.76 8.52 -15.85
N TYR A 125 -2.55 9.20 -16.96
CA TYR A 125 -3.25 8.89 -18.20
C TYR A 125 -2.54 7.74 -18.93
N LEU A 126 -3.29 6.83 -19.49
CA LEU A 126 -2.81 5.61 -20.13
C LEU A 126 -2.92 5.72 -21.65
N MET A 127 -1.87 5.31 -22.32
CA MET A 127 -1.79 5.21 -23.78
C MET A 127 -1.47 3.75 -24.16
N PRO A 128 -2.47 2.85 -24.22
CA PRO A 128 -2.25 1.40 -24.34
C PRO A 128 -1.41 0.98 -25.52
N GLY A 129 -1.61 1.62 -26.67
CA GLY A 129 -0.86 1.33 -27.90
C GLY A 129 0.59 1.79 -27.90
N ALA A 130 1.00 2.65 -26.94
CA ALA A 130 2.34 3.24 -26.93
C ALA A 130 3.47 2.20 -26.83
N ARG A 131 3.22 1.06 -26.17
CA ARG A 131 4.21 -0.02 -26.05
C ARG A 131 4.60 -0.63 -27.38
N TRP A 132 3.65 -0.69 -28.31
CA TRP A 132 3.84 -1.27 -29.64
C TRP A 132 4.17 -0.20 -30.70
N GLY A 133 3.99 1.06 -30.35
CA GLY A 133 4.10 2.22 -31.23
C GLY A 133 2.82 2.50 -32.01
N TYR A 134 2.58 3.78 -32.26
CA TYR A 134 1.53 4.26 -33.18
C TYR A 134 2.14 4.45 -34.54
N ARG A 135 1.81 3.58 -35.47
CA ARG A 135 2.40 3.59 -36.81
C ARG A 135 1.83 4.70 -37.69
N MET A 136 0.51 4.90 -37.65
CA MET A 136 -0.22 5.90 -38.44
C MET A 136 -1.60 6.13 -37.84
N GLY A 137 -2.09 7.36 -37.91
CA GLY A 137 -3.39 7.75 -37.37
C GLY A 137 -3.33 8.20 -35.90
N ASP A 138 -4.49 8.55 -35.37
CA ASP A 138 -4.64 9.07 -34.02
C ASP A 138 -4.55 7.97 -32.96
N GLY A 139 -4.16 8.35 -31.74
CA GLY A 139 -4.17 7.50 -30.55
C GLY A 139 -5.11 8.03 -29.47
N GLN A 140 -5.71 7.14 -28.70
CA GLN A 140 -6.53 7.50 -27.55
C GLN A 140 -5.73 7.48 -26.26
N ILE A 141 -6.06 8.39 -25.35
CA ILE A 141 -5.53 8.48 -24.00
C ILE A 141 -6.68 8.25 -23.03
N TYR A 142 -6.49 7.40 -22.03
CA TYR A 142 -7.49 7.03 -21.03
C TYR A 142 -7.04 7.49 -19.65
N ASP A 143 -7.96 8.05 -18.87
CA ASP A 143 -7.74 8.29 -17.46
C ASP A 143 -7.67 6.93 -16.72
N ALA A 144 -6.66 6.74 -15.85
CA ALA A 144 -6.55 5.52 -15.05
C ALA A 144 -7.57 5.43 -13.92
N MET A 145 -8.31 6.52 -13.66
CA MET A 145 -9.43 6.55 -12.70
C MET A 145 -10.75 6.22 -13.36
#